data_29fa4dd90ff891fe9b9ad1b93555f008
#
_entry.id   29fa4dd90ff891fe9b9ad1b93555f008
#
_cell.length_a   1.000
_cell.length_b   1.000
_cell.length_c   1.000
_cell.angle_alpha   90.00
_cell.angle_beta   90.00
_cell.angle_gamma   90.00
#
_symmetry.space_group_name_H-M   'P 1'
#
loop_
_entity.id
_entity.type
_entity.pdbx_description
1 polymer ?
#
loop_
_entity_poly.entity_id
_entity_poly.type
_entity_poly.pdbx_seq_one_letter_code
_entity_poly.pdbx_strand_id
1 'polypeptide(L)'
;MTSVQSELQAVDTRIGTLDFTHDFANGYPTDETVEKLYDERDFQRACQAYLWSLPAVAFTSWQRGTNKQLGAKNGQIVAILSYEARQGILTANATTPYYLGSPIFPPGRWW
;
A
#
# COMPACT_ATOMS: atom_id res chain seq x y z
N MET A 1 -31.18 35.69 -31.91
CA MET A 1 -30.65 34.37 -31.46
C MET A 1 -29.50 34.64 -30.54
N THR A 2 -29.80 34.69 -29.26
CA THR A 2 -28.77 34.90 -28.21
C THR A 2 -28.06 33.59 -28.02
N SER A 3 -26.78 33.50 -28.39
CA SER A 3 -25.93 32.36 -28.08
C SER A 3 -25.77 32.30 -26.55
N VAL A 4 -26.42 31.35 -25.94
CA VAL A 4 -26.10 30.94 -24.57
C VAL A 4 -24.71 30.37 -24.64
N GLN A 5 -23.69 31.18 -24.33
CA GLN A 5 -22.37 30.67 -23.99
C GLN A 5 -22.56 29.89 -22.68
N SER A 6 -22.46 28.57 -22.75
CA SER A 6 -22.36 27.75 -21.55
C SER A 6 -21.06 28.16 -20.87
N GLU A 7 -21.17 28.94 -19.78
CA GLU A 7 -20.01 29.24 -18.93
C GLU A 7 -19.55 27.94 -18.35
N LEU A 8 -18.30 27.58 -18.65
CA LEU A 8 -17.59 26.48 -17.97
C LEU A 8 -17.50 26.86 -16.50
N GLN A 9 -18.00 26.01 -15.65
CA GLN A 9 -17.77 26.15 -14.20
C GLN A 9 -16.48 25.50 -13.81
N ALA A 10 -15.56 26.26 -13.23
CA ALA A 10 -14.29 25.79 -12.71
C ALA A 10 -14.37 25.66 -11.20
N VAL A 11 -13.86 24.55 -10.65
CA VAL A 11 -13.75 24.29 -9.23
C VAL A 11 -12.30 24.06 -8.88
N ASP A 12 -11.74 24.90 -8.02
CA ASP A 12 -10.38 24.74 -7.53
C ASP A 12 -10.31 23.67 -6.44
N THR A 13 -9.41 22.71 -6.63
CA THR A 13 -9.22 21.59 -5.74
C THR A 13 -7.75 21.38 -5.42
N ARG A 14 -7.45 20.48 -4.48
CA ARG A 14 -6.08 20.05 -4.15
C ARG A 14 -5.33 19.47 -5.36
N ILE A 15 -6.03 18.89 -6.32
CA ILE A 15 -5.43 18.28 -7.52
C ILE A 15 -5.45 19.22 -8.73
N GLY A 16 -5.77 20.48 -8.51
CA GLY A 16 -5.88 21.52 -9.52
C GLY A 16 -7.32 21.90 -9.83
N THR A 17 -7.49 22.71 -10.85
CA THR A 17 -8.81 23.15 -11.30
C THR A 17 -9.51 22.03 -12.07
N LEU A 18 -10.78 21.81 -11.76
CA LEU A 18 -11.68 20.89 -12.42
C LEU A 18 -12.73 21.69 -13.18
N ASP A 19 -12.83 21.47 -14.47
CA ASP A 19 -13.71 22.17 -15.36
C ASP A 19 -14.93 21.33 -15.73
N PHE A 20 -16.11 21.96 -15.72
CA PHE A 20 -17.39 21.35 -16.06
C PHE A 20 -18.07 22.12 -17.22
N THR A 21 -18.79 21.39 -18.04
CA THR A 21 -19.43 21.97 -19.26
C THR A 21 -20.54 22.99 -18.98
N HIS A 22 -21.13 22.92 -17.76
CA HIS A 22 -22.20 23.82 -17.29
C HIS A 22 -22.02 24.06 -15.79
N ASP A 23 -23.09 24.41 -15.09
CA ASP A 23 -23.07 24.41 -13.62
C ASP A 23 -22.83 22.99 -13.05
N PHE A 24 -22.36 22.92 -11.82
CA PHE A 24 -22.01 21.63 -11.19
C PHE A 24 -23.19 20.67 -11.06
N ALA A 25 -24.41 21.18 -10.99
CA ALA A 25 -25.61 20.35 -10.82
C ALA A 25 -26.09 19.70 -12.13
N ASN A 26 -25.85 20.35 -13.26
CA ASN A 26 -26.36 19.94 -14.57
C ASN A 26 -25.24 19.71 -15.60
N GLY A 27 -24.00 19.94 -15.21
CA GLY A 27 -22.84 19.82 -16.07
C GLY A 27 -22.19 18.45 -16.01
N TYR A 28 -21.33 18.23 -17.01
CA TYR A 28 -20.46 17.06 -17.06
C TYR A 28 -19.01 17.53 -16.95
N PRO A 29 -18.14 16.75 -16.30
CA PRO A 29 -16.71 17.05 -16.30
C PRO A 29 -16.17 17.05 -17.73
N THR A 30 -15.24 17.95 -18.02
CA THR A 30 -14.50 17.91 -19.29
C THR A 30 -13.61 16.67 -19.35
N ASP A 31 -13.21 16.27 -20.56
CA ASP A 31 -12.32 15.10 -20.72
C ASP A 31 -11.03 15.25 -19.91
N GLU A 32 -10.45 16.44 -19.88
CA GLU A 32 -9.27 16.74 -19.07
C GLU A 32 -9.54 16.57 -17.56
N THR A 33 -10.69 17.02 -17.10
CA THR A 33 -11.12 16.81 -15.69
C THR A 33 -11.31 15.33 -15.39
N VAL A 34 -11.90 14.58 -16.32
CA VAL A 34 -12.08 13.13 -16.18
C VAL A 34 -10.72 12.44 -16.03
N GLU A 35 -9.74 12.75 -16.88
CA GLU A 35 -8.38 12.20 -16.78
C GLU A 35 -7.75 12.52 -15.42
N LYS A 36 -7.77 13.78 -14.98
CA LYS A 36 -7.26 14.17 -13.65
C LYS A 36 -7.91 13.38 -12.51
N LEU A 37 -9.22 13.17 -12.56
CA LEU A 37 -9.94 12.42 -11.52
C LEU A 37 -9.57 10.93 -11.55
N TYR A 38 -9.39 10.35 -12.73
CA TYR A 38 -8.94 8.95 -12.85
C TYR A 38 -7.52 8.78 -12.36
N ASP A 39 -6.60 9.65 -12.69
CA ASP A 39 -5.21 9.62 -12.23
C ASP A 39 -5.12 9.73 -10.71
N GLU A 40 -5.84 10.67 -10.10
CA GLU A 40 -5.89 10.82 -8.65
C GLU A 40 -6.48 9.57 -7.97
N ARG A 41 -7.55 9.01 -8.52
CA ARG A 41 -8.15 7.76 -8.03
C ARG A 41 -7.13 6.62 -8.05
N ASP A 42 -6.41 6.48 -9.14
CA ASP A 42 -5.47 5.38 -9.31
C ASP A 42 -4.23 5.57 -8.43
N PHE A 43 -3.78 6.80 -8.23
CA PHE A 43 -2.75 7.13 -7.26
C PHE A 43 -3.19 6.78 -5.82
N GLN A 44 -4.40 7.17 -5.42
CA GLN A 44 -4.91 6.84 -4.09
C GLN A 44 -5.05 5.32 -3.88
N ARG A 45 -5.51 4.59 -4.90
CA ARG A 45 -5.59 3.12 -4.86
C ARG A 45 -4.21 2.48 -4.74
N ALA A 46 -3.22 3.00 -5.45
CA ALA A 46 -1.84 2.53 -5.36
C ALA A 46 -1.26 2.75 -3.95
N CYS A 47 -1.50 3.92 -3.35
CA CYS A 47 -1.12 4.20 -1.96
C CYS A 47 -1.79 3.25 -0.97
N GLN A 48 -3.08 3.00 -1.12
CA GLN A 48 -3.82 2.06 -0.28
C GLN A 48 -3.30 0.63 -0.43
N ALA A 49 -3.06 0.18 -1.66
CA ALA A 49 -2.50 -1.14 -1.93
C ALA A 49 -1.10 -1.30 -1.32
N TYR A 50 -0.26 -0.27 -1.41
CA TYR A 50 1.05 -0.23 -0.77
C TYR A 50 0.93 -0.41 0.75
N LEU A 51 0.13 0.43 1.42
CA LEU A 51 -0.06 0.35 2.86
C LEU A 51 -0.65 -1.00 3.30
N TRP A 52 -1.61 -1.51 2.54
CA TRP A 52 -2.22 -2.81 2.81
C TRP A 52 -1.21 -3.97 2.67
N SER A 53 -0.29 -3.87 1.74
CA SER A 53 0.71 -4.92 1.48
C SER A 53 1.87 -4.93 2.48
N LEU A 54 2.13 -3.83 3.22
CA LEU A 54 3.27 -3.71 4.13
C LEU A 54 3.38 -4.87 5.14
N PRO A 55 2.31 -5.31 5.82
CA PRO A 55 2.40 -6.44 6.75
C PRO A 55 2.82 -7.74 6.06
N ALA A 56 2.29 -8.01 4.86
CA ALA A 56 2.64 -9.20 4.09
C ALA A 56 4.10 -9.17 3.61
N VAL A 57 4.55 -8.01 3.11
CA VAL A 57 5.94 -7.81 2.68
C VAL A 57 6.90 -7.94 3.87
N ALA A 58 6.58 -7.31 5.00
CA ALA A 58 7.39 -7.38 6.22
C ALA A 58 7.49 -8.82 6.72
N PHE A 59 6.37 -9.54 6.78
CA PHE A 59 6.34 -10.92 7.20
C PHE A 59 7.13 -11.85 6.28
N THR A 60 6.98 -11.70 4.97
CA THR A 60 7.72 -12.48 3.96
C THR A 60 9.22 -12.20 4.04
N SER A 61 9.60 -10.93 4.20
CA SER A 61 10.99 -10.52 4.37
C SER A 61 11.60 -11.13 5.63
N TRP A 62 10.85 -11.10 6.71
CA TRP A 62 11.27 -11.70 7.99
C TRP A 62 11.40 -13.22 7.89
N GLN A 63 10.44 -13.93 7.32
CA GLN A 63 10.51 -15.36 7.09
C GLN A 63 11.72 -15.73 6.22
N ARG A 64 11.95 -14.95 5.14
CA ARG A 64 13.11 -15.17 4.27
C ARG A 64 14.43 -14.97 5.02
N GLY A 65 14.52 -13.94 5.87
CA GLY A 65 15.68 -13.71 6.73
C GLY A 65 15.91 -14.89 7.68
N THR A 66 14.88 -15.33 8.37
CA THR A 66 14.94 -16.47 9.30
C THR A 66 15.38 -17.75 8.60
N ASN A 67 14.84 -18.05 7.43
CA ASN A 67 15.19 -19.23 6.67
C ASN A 67 16.61 -19.16 6.08
N LYS A 68 17.01 -18.02 5.51
CA LYS A 68 18.30 -17.88 4.82
C LYS A 68 19.46 -17.59 5.75
N GLN A 69 19.26 -16.75 6.76
CA GLN A 69 20.33 -16.30 7.65
C GLN A 69 20.50 -17.24 8.86
N LEU A 70 19.39 -17.77 9.37
CA LEU A 70 19.41 -18.68 10.53
C LEU A 70 19.31 -20.15 10.15
N GLY A 71 19.07 -20.46 8.88
CA GLY A 71 18.93 -21.83 8.40
C GLY A 71 17.67 -22.55 8.89
N ALA A 72 16.69 -21.82 9.45
CA ALA A 72 15.46 -22.42 9.94
C ALA A 72 14.63 -22.99 8.82
N LYS A 73 14.08 -24.17 9.00
CA LYS A 73 13.15 -24.82 8.06
C LYS A 73 11.71 -24.56 8.48
N ASN A 74 10.79 -24.71 7.54
CA ASN A 74 9.36 -24.59 7.82
C ASN A 74 8.95 -25.53 8.97
N GLY A 75 8.18 -25.01 9.90
CA GLY A 75 7.71 -25.74 11.08
C GLY A 75 8.70 -25.78 12.26
N GLN A 76 9.86 -25.17 12.15
CA GLN A 76 10.81 -25.04 13.25
C GLN A 76 10.54 -23.77 14.06
N ILE A 77 10.84 -23.85 15.35
CA ILE A 77 10.85 -22.71 16.26
C ILE A 77 12.29 -22.20 16.35
N VAL A 78 12.47 -20.90 16.11
CA VAL A 78 13.76 -20.21 16.30
C VAL A 78 13.73 -19.49 17.63
N ALA A 79 14.68 -19.79 18.51
CA ALA A 79 14.88 -19.07 19.75
C ALA A 79 16.01 -18.04 19.57
N ILE A 80 15.70 -16.78 19.77
CA ILE A 80 16.67 -15.68 19.78
C ILE A 80 16.96 -15.36 21.24
N LEU A 81 18.09 -15.81 21.72
CA LEU A 81 18.47 -15.68 23.13
C LEU A 81 19.30 -14.42 23.41
N SER A 82 19.92 -13.84 22.36
CA SER A 82 20.65 -12.59 22.44
C SER A 82 20.44 -11.77 21.18
N TYR A 83 20.51 -10.46 21.29
CA TYR A 83 20.21 -9.51 20.20
C TYR A 83 21.45 -8.96 19.49
N GLU A 84 22.55 -9.68 19.58
CA GLU A 84 23.83 -9.22 19.00
C GLU A 84 23.84 -9.23 17.47
N ALA A 85 23.03 -10.06 16.85
CA ALA A 85 23.06 -10.31 15.40
C ALA A 85 22.18 -9.37 14.56
N ARG A 86 21.55 -8.34 15.11
CA ARG A 86 20.69 -7.35 14.40
C ARG A 86 19.69 -7.97 13.41
N GLN A 87 19.08 -9.06 13.80
CA GLN A 87 18.15 -9.76 12.92
C GLN A 87 16.77 -9.15 13.02
N GLY A 88 16.40 -8.35 12.04
CA GLY A 88 15.09 -8.08 11.50
C GLY A 88 13.87 -7.82 12.41
N ILE A 89 14.01 -7.78 13.73
CA ILE A 89 12.91 -7.52 14.64
C ILE A 89 12.99 -6.08 15.12
N LEU A 90 12.12 -5.23 14.62
CA LEU A 90 12.16 -3.78 14.85
C LEU A 90 11.85 -3.36 16.30
N THR A 91 11.23 -4.20 17.11
CA THR A 91 10.75 -3.84 18.45
C THR A 91 11.33 -4.70 19.56
N ALA A 92 12.34 -5.52 19.26
CA ALA A 92 12.96 -6.39 20.21
C ALA A 92 13.89 -5.64 21.18
N ASN A 93 14.05 -6.17 22.37
CA ASN A 93 15.01 -5.69 23.37
C ASN A 93 16.07 -6.77 23.68
N ALA A 94 17.18 -6.36 24.27
CA ALA A 94 18.31 -7.25 24.57
C ALA A 94 18.10 -8.15 25.81
N THR A 95 17.03 -7.94 26.55
CA THR A 95 16.79 -8.60 27.85
C THR A 95 15.76 -9.72 27.81
N THR A 96 14.98 -9.79 26.72
CA THR A 96 13.88 -10.75 26.57
C THR A 96 14.19 -11.74 25.45
N PRO A 97 14.18 -13.06 25.71
CA PRO A 97 14.29 -14.04 24.65
C PRO A 97 13.02 -14.04 23.77
N TYR A 98 13.21 -14.19 22.47
CA TYR A 98 12.12 -14.26 21.50
C TYR A 98 12.05 -15.64 20.87
N TYR A 99 10.85 -16.21 20.82
CA TYR A 99 10.58 -17.48 20.17
C TYR A 99 9.71 -17.24 18.95
N LEU A 100 10.24 -17.59 17.79
CA LEU A 100 9.59 -17.33 16.50
C LEU A 100 9.27 -18.66 15.83
N GLY A 101 7.99 -18.87 15.53
CA GLY A 101 7.57 -20.00 14.72
C GLY A 101 7.75 -19.71 13.23
N SER A 102 8.44 -20.57 12.50
CA SER A 102 8.43 -20.52 11.05
C SER A 102 7.10 -21.12 10.54
N PRO A 103 6.22 -20.36 9.88
CA PRO A 103 4.95 -20.90 9.43
C PRO A 103 5.13 -21.99 8.39
N ILE A 104 4.29 -23.00 8.45
CA ILE A 104 4.23 -24.06 7.47
C ILE A 104 3.39 -23.56 6.31
N PHE A 105 4.02 -23.06 5.25
CA PHE A 105 3.35 -22.89 3.96
C PHE A 105 3.65 -24.10 3.10
N PRO A 106 2.67 -24.93 2.75
CA PRO A 106 2.90 -26.02 1.82
C PRO A 106 3.36 -25.44 0.48
N PRO A 107 4.41 -25.96 -0.14
CA PRO A 107 4.86 -25.49 -1.43
C PRO A 107 3.73 -25.66 -2.46
N GLY A 108 3.34 -24.58 -3.12
CA GLY A 108 2.47 -24.62 -4.29
C GLY A 108 0.97 -24.31 -4.07
N ARG A 109 0.54 -23.84 -2.92
CA ARG A 109 -0.84 -23.33 -2.75
C ARG A 109 -0.83 -21.85 -2.39
N TRP A 110 -0.71 -21.03 -3.40
CA TRP A 110 -1.15 -19.65 -3.38
C TRP A 110 -2.49 -19.60 -4.11
N TRP A 111 -3.49 -19.04 -3.45
CA TRP A 111 -4.85 -18.85 -4.03
C TRP A 111 -4.81 -17.91 -5.21
#